data_d8ea552b541751ee5cbdc994c073f8a3
#
_entry.id   d8ea552b541751ee5cbdc994c073f8a3
#
_cell.length_a   1.000
_cell.length_b   1.000
_cell.length_c   1.000
_cell.angle_alpha   90.00
_cell.angle_beta   90.00
_cell.angle_gamma   90.00
#
_symmetry.space_group_name_H-M   'P 1'
#
loop_
_entity.id
_entity.type
_entity.pdbx_description
1 polymer ?
#
loop_
_entity_poly.entity_id
_entity_poly.type
_entity_poly.pdbx_seq_one_letter_code
_entity_poly.pdbx_strand_id
1 'polypeptide(L)'
;MKNNAKSPYGGSSEGTFFAIGLNYKKADAEVRGRFSVSENAQKDILNAAQQMGVGSLTLISTCNRTELYGFAQKAKDLVVLLCEHTSGSISEFEKVAYVHQDHKAVSHLFKVGTGLDSQILGDFEIISQLRKSLSRSKKMGMLNPYMERLGNAVIQASKRIKNETEISTGATSVSFAAVQYIMARVPYVSKKNILLFGIGKIGRNTCENLIKHTKNEHITLINRTKTKAEVMAGKFNLVVKDYANI
;
A
#
# COMPACT_ATOMS: atom_id res chain seq x y z
N MET A 1 -37.88 -14.80 -20.52
CA MET A 1 -37.89 -13.54 -19.76
C MET A 1 -36.63 -13.53 -18.89
N LYS A 2 -35.63 -12.76 -19.25
CA LYS A 2 -34.41 -12.61 -18.46
C LYS A 2 -34.69 -11.58 -17.37
N ASN A 3 -34.71 -12.00 -16.10
CA ASN A 3 -34.79 -11.12 -14.94
C ASN A 3 -33.56 -10.18 -14.94
N ASN A 4 -33.75 -8.94 -15.31
CA ASN A 4 -32.82 -7.85 -15.03
C ASN A 4 -32.93 -7.52 -13.53
N ALA A 5 -32.25 -8.30 -12.69
CA ALA A 5 -32.01 -7.93 -11.32
C ALA A 5 -31.07 -6.70 -11.35
N LYS A 6 -31.58 -5.53 -10.96
CA LYS A 6 -30.75 -4.34 -10.78
C LYS A 6 -29.63 -4.67 -9.80
N SER A 7 -28.38 -4.45 -10.20
CA SER A 7 -27.23 -4.62 -9.30
C SER A 7 -27.46 -3.78 -8.02
N PRO A 8 -27.35 -4.35 -6.82
CA PRO A 8 -27.48 -3.60 -5.58
C PRO A 8 -26.35 -2.58 -5.35
N TYR A 9 -25.41 -2.49 -6.28
CA TYR A 9 -24.14 -1.77 -6.11
C TYR A 9 -24.04 -0.44 -6.88
N GLY A 10 -25.06 0.03 -7.56
CA GLY A 10 -25.06 1.32 -8.28
C GLY A 10 -26.12 1.37 -9.38
N GLY A 11 -26.58 2.55 -9.72
CA GLY A 11 -27.56 2.75 -10.78
C GLY A 11 -27.00 2.28 -12.14
N SER A 12 -27.89 1.84 -13.02
CA SER A 12 -27.61 1.27 -14.34
C SER A 12 -26.80 2.14 -15.31
N SER A 13 -26.43 3.38 -14.92
CA SER A 13 -25.63 4.32 -15.72
C SER A 13 -24.13 4.30 -15.43
N GLU A 14 -23.68 3.83 -14.25
CA GLU A 14 -22.26 3.90 -13.85
C GLU A 14 -21.46 2.63 -14.20
N GLY A 15 -22.11 1.57 -14.65
CA GLY A 15 -21.47 0.29 -14.97
C GLY A 15 -21.33 -0.64 -13.75
N THR A 16 -20.35 -1.55 -13.83
CA THR A 16 -20.06 -2.59 -12.83
C THR A 16 -18.90 -2.14 -11.94
N PHE A 17 -18.95 -2.50 -10.66
CA PHE A 17 -17.84 -2.24 -9.74
C PHE A 17 -16.72 -3.26 -9.92
N PHE A 18 -15.53 -2.78 -10.24
CA PHE A 18 -14.34 -3.60 -10.41
C PHE A 18 -13.24 -3.23 -9.41
N ALA A 19 -12.45 -4.24 -9.05
CA ALA A 19 -11.11 -4.11 -8.50
C ALA A 19 -10.14 -4.81 -9.45
N ILE A 20 -9.26 -4.05 -10.07
CA ILE A 20 -8.21 -4.59 -10.93
C ILE A 20 -6.85 -4.27 -10.34
N GLY A 21 -5.87 -5.11 -10.54
CA GLY A 21 -4.52 -4.80 -10.09
C GLY A 21 -3.57 -5.97 -10.12
N LEU A 22 -2.38 -5.72 -9.60
CA LEU A 22 -1.33 -6.69 -9.38
C LEU A 22 -0.71 -6.50 -8.00
N ASN A 23 -0.18 -7.57 -7.43
CA ASN A 23 0.44 -7.54 -6.12
C ASN A 23 1.65 -8.48 -6.01
N TYR A 24 2.33 -8.43 -4.87
CA TYR A 24 3.53 -9.21 -4.56
C TYR A 24 3.36 -10.73 -4.68
N LYS A 25 2.13 -11.26 -4.66
CA LYS A 25 1.84 -12.69 -4.77
C LYS A 25 1.99 -13.23 -6.20
N LYS A 26 1.80 -12.35 -7.19
CA LYS A 26 1.79 -12.73 -8.62
C LYS A 26 2.87 -12.02 -9.45
N ALA A 27 3.40 -10.91 -8.97
CA ALA A 27 4.40 -10.10 -9.67
C ALA A 27 5.62 -9.87 -8.79
N ASP A 28 6.81 -10.03 -9.36
CA ASP A 28 8.07 -9.65 -8.69
C ASP A 28 8.22 -8.13 -8.53
N ALA A 29 9.30 -7.68 -7.92
CA ALA A 29 9.51 -6.27 -7.64
C ALA A 29 9.73 -5.43 -8.91
N GLU A 30 10.36 -6.01 -9.91
CA GLU A 30 10.64 -5.34 -11.18
C GLU A 30 9.33 -5.09 -11.97
N VAL A 31 8.51 -6.13 -12.11
CA VAL A 31 7.19 -6.03 -12.75
C VAL A 31 6.31 -5.04 -11.99
N ARG A 32 6.24 -5.11 -10.65
CA ARG A 32 5.47 -4.13 -9.87
C ARG A 32 5.96 -2.71 -10.06
N GLY A 33 7.27 -2.52 -10.19
CA GLY A 33 7.89 -1.22 -10.48
C GLY A 33 7.38 -0.60 -11.77
N ARG A 34 7.21 -1.40 -12.83
CA ARG A 34 6.69 -0.92 -14.11
C ARG A 34 5.23 -0.43 -14.04
N PHE A 35 4.43 -0.94 -13.11
CA PHE A 35 3.05 -0.52 -12.88
C PHE A 35 2.90 0.43 -11.68
N SER A 36 4.00 0.90 -11.11
CA SER A 36 3.97 1.86 -10.00
C SER A 36 3.45 3.22 -10.47
N VAL A 37 2.56 3.82 -9.69
CA VAL A 37 1.92 5.11 -10.01
C VAL A 37 2.31 6.15 -8.98
N SER A 38 3.03 7.17 -9.41
CA SER A 38 3.38 8.32 -8.57
C SER A 38 2.16 9.17 -8.18
N GLU A 39 2.29 10.05 -7.19
CA GLU A 39 1.18 10.91 -6.77
C GLU A 39 0.66 11.82 -7.88
N ASN A 40 1.53 12.29 -8.78
CA ASN A 40 1.12 13.08 -9.94
C ASN A 40 0.40 12.21 -10.96
N ALA A 41 0.97 11.07 -11.35
CA ALA A 41 0.32 10.14 -12.27
C ALA A 41 -1.05 9.64 -11.75
N GLN A 42 -1.25 9.56 -10.42
CA GLN A 42 -2.57 9.25 -9.86
C GLN A 42 -3.62 10.32 -10.18
N LYS A 43 -3.22 11.59 -10.23
CA LYS A 43 -4.13 12.68 -10.64
C LYS A 43 -4.43 12.61 -12.14
N ASP A 44 -3.42 12.31 -12.94
CA ASP A 44 -3.56 12.18 -14.39
C ASP A 44 -4.52 11.03 -14.75
N ILE A 45 -4.38 9.88 -14.06
CA ILE A 45 -5.31 8.74 -14.18
C ILE A 45 -6.75 9.14 -13.82
N LEU A 46 -6.95 9.89 -12.73
CA LEU A 46 -8.28 10.32 -12.32
C LEU A 46 -8.91 11.30 -13.33
N ASN A 47 -8.12 12.22 -13.90
CA ASN A 47 -8.57 13.13 -14.94
C ASN A 47 -8.92 12.38 -16.24
N ALA A 48 -8.08 11.44 -16.67
CA ALA A 48 -8.33 10.61 -17.84
C ALA A 48 -9.58 9.73 -17.64
N ALA A 49 -9.74 9.14 -16.46
CA ALA A 49 -10.94 8.37 -16.11
C ALA A 49 -12.22 9.19 -16.25
N GLN A 50 -12.20 10.45 -15.79
CA GLN A 50 -13.34 11.37 -15.91
C GLN A 50 -13.68 11.63 -17.38
N GLN A 51 -12.65 11.86 -18.22
CA GLN A 51 -12.84 12.08 -19.66
C GLN A 51 -13.37 10.83 -20.39
N MET A 52 -13.00 9.63 -19.93
CA MET A 52 -13.51 8.36 -20.44
C MET A 52 -14.92 8.01 -19.96
N GLY A 53 -15.54 8.82 -19.11
CA GLY A 53 -16.86 8.56 -18.54
C GLY A 53 -16.88 7.47 -17.46
N VAL A 54 -15.73 7.18 -16.83
CA VAL A 54 -15.66 6.32 -15.64
C VAL A 54 -16.35 7.04 -14.48
N GLY A 55 -17.42 6.45 -13.93
CA GLY A 55 -18.31 7.12 -12.99
C GLY A 55 -17.70 7.37 -11.62
N SER A 56 -16.79 6.50 -11.18
CA SER A 56 -16.11 6.62 -9.88
C SER A 56 -14.86 5.79 -9.89
N LEU A 57 -13.74 6.33 -9.37
CA LEU A 57 -12.45 5.66 -9.34
C LEU A 57 -11.63 6.08 -8.13
N THR A 58 -10.98 5.11 -7.48
CA THR A 58 -9.86 5.33 -6.56
C THR A 58 -8.75 4.34 -6.86
N LEU A 59 -7.51 4.67 -6.50
CA LEU A 59 -6.37 3.79 -6.78
C LEU A 59 -5.36 3.81 -5.65
N ILE A 60 -4.72 2.67 -5.44
CA ILE A 60 -3.64 2.49 -4.46
C ILE A 60 -2.40 2.03 -5.23
N SER A 61 -1.27 2.68 -5.00
CA SER A 61 0.03 2.23 -5.49
C SER A 61 1.05 2.27 -4.36
N THR A 62 1.66 1.13 -4.09
CA THR A 62 2.64 0.90 -3.02
C THR A 62 3.79 0.05 -3.56
N CYS A 63 4.82 -0.24 -2.76
CA CYS A 63 5.87 -1.19 -3.17
C CYS A 63 5.33 -2.62 -3.41
N ASN A 64 4.18 -2.99 -2.82
CA ASN A 64 3.65 -4.35 -2.84
C ASN A 64 2.43 -4.54 -3.75
N ARG A 65 1.79 -3.46 -4.21
CA ARG A 65 0.60 -3.53 -5.09
C ARG A 65 0.34 -2.24 -5.83
N THR A 66 -0.29 -2.37 -6.98
CA THR A 66 -0.98 -1.29 -7.67
C THR A 66 -2.38 -1.79 -8.05
N GLU A 67 -3.41 -1.08 -7.59
CA GLU A 67 -4.81 -1.48 -7.72
C GLU A 67 -5.70 -0.28 -8.03
N LEU A 68 -6.66 -0.49 -8.93
CA LEU A 68 -7.74 0.45 -9.24
C LEU A 68 -9.07 -0.15 -8.77
N TYR A 69 -9.88 0.67 -8.13
CA TYR A 69 -11.23 0.34 -7.67
C TYR A 69 -12.21 1.36 -8.22
N GLY A 70 -13.15 0.93 -9.03
CA GLY A 70 -14.05 1.87 -9.67
C GLY A 70 -15.19 1.22 -10.45
N PHE A 71 -16.08 2.08 -10.95
CA PHE A 71 -17.20 1.71 -11.81
C PHE A 71 -16.83 1.93 -13.27
N ALA A 72 -16.93 0.89 -14.08
CA ALA A 72 -16.66 0.95 -15.51
C ALA A 72 -17.64 0.02 -16.28
N GLN A 73 -17.77 0.25 -17.59
CA GLN A 73 -18.57 -0.64 -18.43
C GLN A 73 -17.88 -2.00 -18.61
N LYS A 74 -16.55 -1.98 -18.69
CA LYS A 74 -15.72 -3.20 -18.80
C LYS A 74 -14.47 -3.05 -17.94
N ALA A 75 -14.02 -4.14 -17.34
CA ALA A 75 -12.75 -4.16 -16.61
C ALA A 75 -11.56 -3.72 -17.48
N LYS A 76 -11.61 -4.01 -18.79
CA LYS A 76 -10.58 -3.63 -19.76
C LYS A 76 -10.37 -2.11 -19.83
N ASP A 77 -11.41 -1.31 -19.60
CA ASP A 77 -11.30 0.15 -19.63
C ASP A 77 -10.35 0.64 -18.52
N LEU A 78 -10.44 0.04 -17.33
CA LEU A 78 -9.52 0.33 -16.20
C LEU A 78 -8.10 -0.20 -16.46
N VAL A 79 -7.96 -1.33 -17.15
CA VAL A 79 -6.65 -1.90 -17.52
C VAL A 79 -5.93 -0.97 -18.49
N VAL A 80 -6.62 -0.52 -19.54
CA VAL A 80 -6.07 0.43 -20.52
C VAL A 80 -5.66 1.71 -19.81
N LEU A 81 -6.55 2.27 -18.98
CA LEU A 81 -6.28 3.48 -18.22
C LEU A 81 -5.01 3.36 -17.35
N LEU A 82 -4.80 2.23 -16.66
CA LEU A 82 -3.60 2.01 -15.87
C LEU A 82 -2.34 1.91 -16.75
N CYS A 83 -2.41 1.13 -17.82
CA CYS A 83 -1.26 0.88 -18.68
C CYS A 83 -0.81 2.13 -19.45
N GLU A 84 -1.73 3.01 -19.85
CA GLU A 84 -1.39 4.28 -20.52
C GLU A 84 -0.64 5.27 -19.61
N HIS A 85 -0.74 5.11 -18.28
CA HIS A 85 -0.09 5.99 -17.30
C HIS A 85 1.06 5.32 -16.54
N THR A 86 1.50 4.14 -17.00
CA THR A 86 2.61 3.38 -16.43
C THR A 86 3.55 2.90 -17.53
N SER A 87 4.69 2.33 -17.17
CA SER A 87 5.64 1.78 -18.17
C SER A 87 5.37 0.30 -18.51
N GLY A 88 4.38 -0.32 -17.88
CA GLY A 88 3.98 -1.70 -18.15
C GLY A 88 2.98 -1.80 -19.30
N SER A 89 3.06 -2.88 -20.09
CA SER A 89 2.13 -3.15 -21.18
C SER A 89 0.89 -3.93 -20.72
N ILE A 90 -0.20 -3.86 -21.51
CA ILE A 90 -1.43 -4.64 -21.27
C ILE A 90 -1.11 -6.14 -21.21
N SER A 91 -0.27 -6.64 -22.14
CA SER A 91 0.11 -8.07 -22.18
C SER A 91 0.89 -8.51 -20.94
N GLU A 92 1.73 -7.66 -20.38
CA GLU A 92 2.41 -7.94 -19.10
C GLU A 92 1.43 -7.93 -17.92
N PHE A 93 0.52 -6.94 -17.91
CA PHE A 93 -0.50 -6.83 -16.88
C PHE A 93 -1.37 -8.09 -16.82
N GLU A 94 -1.88 -8.56 -17.95
CA GLU A 94 -2.76 -9.74 -18.05
C GLU A 94 -2.10 -11.01 -17.48
N LYS A 95 -0.77 -11.16 -17.55
CA LYS A 95 -0.07 -12.34 -17.04
C LYS A 95 -0.02 -12.40 -15.51
N VAL A 96 -0.04 -11.26 -14.84
CA VAL A 96 0.19 -11.15 -13.38
C VAL A 96 -0.97 -10.51 -12.63
N ALA A 97 -1.96 -9.99 -13.34
CA ALA A 97 -3.07 -9.27 -12.77
C ALA A 97 -4.16 -10.19 -12.20
N TYR A 98 -5.03 -9.57 -11.45
CA TYR A 98 -6.35 -10.08 -11.09
C TYR A 98 -7.41 -9.02 -11.39
N VAL A 99 -8.60 -9.54 -11.68
CA VAL A 99 -9.81 -8.75 -11.87
C VAL A 99 -10.88 -9.34 -10.96
N HIS A 100 -11.39 -8.52 -10.07
CA HIS A 100 -12.53 -8.86 -9.22
C HIS A 100 -13.71 -7.95 -9.59
N GLN A 101 -14.92 -8.49 -9.50
CA GLN A 101 -16.15 -7.79 -9.85
C GLN A 101 -17.13 -7.84 -8.69
N ASP A 102 -17.87 -6.77 -8.50
CA ASP A 102 -18.97 -6.63 -7.55
C ASP A 102 -18.61 -7.12 -6.13
N HIS A 103 -19.28 -8.13 -5.60
CA HIS A 103 -19.03 -8.65 -4.26
C HIS A 103 -17.57 -9.10 -4.04
N LYS A 104 -16.94 -9.68 -5.06
CA LYS A 104 -15.52 -10.09 -4.97
C LYS A 104 -14.60 -8.87 -4.87
N ALA A 105 -14.91 -7.79 -5.62
CA ALA A 105 -14.18 -6.54 -5.55
C ALA A 105 -14.33 -5.87 -4.18
N VAL A 106 -15.54 -5.85 -3.62
CA VAL A 106 -15.81 -5.34 -2.27
C VAL A 106 -15.04 -6.15 -1.22
N SER A 107 -15.15 -7.49 -1.27
CA SER A 107 -14.43 -8.38 -0.35
C SER A 107 -12.92 -8.18 -0.43
N HIS A 108 -12.38 -8.01 -1.64
CA HIS A 108 -10.96 -7.75 -1.85
C HIS A 108 -10.54 -6.41 -1.21
N LEU A 109 -11.29 -5.32 -1.43
CA LEU A 109 -11.00 -4.02 -0.83
C LEU A 109 -10.99 -4.08 0.71
N PHE A 110 -11.91 -4.84 1.32
CA PHE A 110 -11.89 -5.08 2.77
C PHE A 110 -10.61 -5.80 3.20
N LYS A 111 -10.22 -6.91 2.52
CA LYS A 111 -8.99 -7.64 2.85
C LYS A 111 -7.75 -6.75 2.74
N VAL A 112 -7.68 -5.92 1.72
CA VAL A 112 -6.58 -4.96 1.52
C VAL A 112 -6.58 -3.90 2.60
N GLY A 113 -7.69 -3.19 2.80
CA GLY A 113 -7.77 -2.08 3.76
C GLY A 113 -7.63 -2.50 5.22
N THR A 114 -7.90 -3.75 5.56
CA THR A 114 -7.71 -4.30 6.90
C THR A 114 -6.34 -4.97 7.10
N GLY A 115 -5.47 -4.98 6.07
CA GLY A 115 -4.16 -5.60 6.14
C GLY A 115 -4.17 -7.14 6.07
N LEU A 116 -5.32 -7.77 5.84
CA LEU A 116 -5.43 -9.24 5.72
C LEU A 116 -4.83 -9.77 4.40
N ASP A 117 -4.71 -8.92 3.38
CA ASP A 117 -4.02 -9.25 2.11
C ASP A 117 -2.62 -8.63 2.02
N SER A 118 -2.08 -8.12 3.10
CA SER A 118 -0.72 -7.56 3.15
C SER A 118 0.33 -8.66 3.24
N GLN A 119 1.54 -8.37 2.75
CA GLN A 119 2.69 -9.28 2.86
C GLN A 119 3.03 -9.58 4.33
N ILE A 120 2.84 -8.59 5.19
CA ILE A 120 2.86 -8.73 6.63
C ILE A 120 1.43 -8.61 7.10
N LEU A 121 0.88 -9.67 7.65
CA LEU A 121 -0.49 -9.71 8.15
C LEU A 121 -0.69 -8.61 9.20
N GLY A 122 -1.75 -7.80 9.01
CA GLY A 122 -2.04 -6.69 9.91
C GLY A 122 -1.15 -5.45 9.71
N ASP A 123 -0.50 -5.30 8.56
CA ASP A 123 0.14 -4.03 8.19
C ASP A 123 -0.92 -2.96 7.93
N PHE A 124 -1.18 -2.15 8.96
CA PHE A 124 -2.14 -1.05 8.90
C PHE A 124 -1.62 0.21 8.18
N GLU A 125 -0.45 0.17 7.56
CA GLU A 125 0.02 1.29 6.75
C GLU A 125 -0.84 1.49 5.51
N ILE A 126 -1.35 0.38 4.95
CA ILE A 126 -2.22 0.37 3.78
C ILE A 126 -3.51 1.18 3.97
N ILE A 127 -4.10 1.18 5.16
CA ILE A 127 -5.33 1.96 5.42
C ILE A 127 -5.07 3.47 5.37
N SER A 128 -3.87 3.92 5.76
CA SER A 128 -3.49 5.32 5.65
C SER A 128 -3.32 5.75 4.19
N GLN A 129 -2.80 4.85 3.36
CA GLN A 129 -2.67 5.07 1.91
C GLN A 129 -4.04 5.07 1.24
N LEU A 130 -4.93 4.14 1.60
CA LEU A 130 -6.31 4.11 1.11
C LEU A 130 -7.08 5.39 1.47
N ARG A 131 -6.96 5.90 2.70
CA ARG A 131 -7.58 7.17 3.12
C ARG A 131 -7.10 8.35 2.26
N LYS A 132 -5.80 8.43 1.99
CA LYS A 132 -5.23 9.49 1.13
C LYS A 132 -5.77 9.38 -0.29
N SER A 133 -5.87 8.17 -0.83
CA SER A 133 -6.40 7.93 -2.16
C SER A 133 -7.88 8.31 -2.27
N LEU A 134 -8.72 7.85 -1.34
CA LEU A 134 -10.14 8.22 -1.28
C LEU A 134 -10.32 9.74 -1.17
N SER A 135 -9.53 10.41 -0.31
CA SER A 135 -9.57 11.87 -0.19
C SER A 135 -9.19 12.57 -1.49
N ARG A 136 -8.19 12.06 -2.22
CA ARG A 136 -7.80 12.60 -3.54
C ARG A 136 -8.91 12.42 -4.55
N SER A 137 -9.45 11.21 -4.69
CA SER A 137 -10.56 10.92 -5.61
C SER A 137 -11.79 11.76 -5.31
N LYS A 138 -12.12 11.98 -4.02
CA LYS A 138 -13.22 12.85 -3.60
C LYS A 138 -13.00 14.30 -4.03
N LYS A 139 -11.80 14.86 -3.81
CA LYS A 139 -11.45 16.23 -4.20
C LYS A 139 -11.52 16.45 -5.71
N MET A 140 -11.34 15.41 -6.50
CA MET A 140 -11.40 15.43 -7.96
C MET A 140 -12.79 15.05 -8.50
N GLY A 141 -13.80 14.88 -7.64
CA GLY A 141 -15.16 14.53 -8.06
C GLY A 141 -15.31 13.09 -8.56
N MET A 142 -14.32 12.23 -8.28
CA MET A 142 -14.25 10.83 -8.74
C MET A 142 -14.73 9.83 -7.69
N LEU A 143 -15.56 10.23 -6.74
CA LEU A 143 -16.22 9.33 -5.78
C LEU A 143 -17.73 9.55 -5.77
N ASN A 144 -18.46 8.50 -6.08
CA ASN A 144 -19.91 8.47 -5.89
C ASN A 144 -20.26 8.12 -4.42
N PRO A 145 -21.53 8.29 -4.00
CA PRO A 145 -21.95 7.98 -2.63
C PRO A 145 -21.71 6.51 -2.21
N TYR A 146 -21.75 5.57 -3.15
CA TYR A 146 -21.46 4.17 -2.88
C TYR A 146 -19.99 3.98 -2.47
N MET A 147 -19.06 4.51 -3.28
CA MET A 147 -17.63 4.42 -3.00
C MET A 147 -17.23 5.14 -1.71
N GLU A 148 -17.87 6.26 -1.39
CA GLU A 148 -17.65 6.94 -0.11
C GLU A 148 -18.09 6.07 1.06
N ARG A 149 -19.29 5.48 1.01
CA ARG A 149 -19.78 4.57 2.07
C ARG A 149 -18.90 3.33 2.19
N LEU A 150 -18.51 2.71 1.07
CA LEU A 150 -17.64 1.55 1.04
C LEU A 150 -16.27 1.88 1.66
N GLY A 151 -15.64 2.98 1.26
CA GLY A 151 -14.37 3.44 1.82
C GLY A 151 -14.44 3.66 3.33
N ASN A 152 -15.50 4.32 3.81
CA ASN A 152 -15.73 4.52 5.24
C ASN A 152 -15.94 3.20 5.99
N ALA A 153 -16.67 2.24 5.43
CA ALA A 153 -16.88 0.93 6.02
C ALA A 153 -15.55 0.16 6.16
N VAL A 154 -14.69 0.19 5.13
CA VAL A 154 -13.36 -0.42 5.18
C VAL A 154 -12.47 0.24 6.24
N ILE A 155 -12.52 1.56 6.37
CA ILE A 155 -11.78 2.30 7.41
C ILE A 155 -12.24 1.91 8.81
N GLN A 156 -13.54 1.78 9.02
CA GLN A 156 -14.10 1.33 10.30
C GLN A 156 -13.73 -0.13 10.60
N ALA A 157 -13.81 -1.02 9.61
CA ALA A 157 -13.42 -2.42 9.76
C ALA A 157 -11.94 -2.55 10.14
N SER A 158 -11.05 -1.77 9.49
CA SER A 158 -9.63 -1.72 9.83
C SER A 158 -9.39 -1.29 11.28
N LYS A 159 -10.11 -0.25 11.74
CA LYS A 159 -10.04 0.21 13.13
C LYS A 159 -10.51 -0.87 14.12
N ARG A 160 -11.61 -1.56 13.81
CA ARG A 160 -12.15 -2.64 14.65
C ARG A 160 -11.16 -3.80 14.76
N ILE A 161 -10.63 -4.29 13.63
CA ILE A 161 -9.64 -5.37 13.62
C ILE A 161 -8.40 -4.99 14.45
N LYS A 162 -7.91 -3.75 14.30
CA LYS A 162 -6.77 -3.27 15.07
C LYS A 162 -7.03 -3.26 16.58
N ASN A 163 -8.26 -2.94 17.02
CA ASN A 163 -8.59 -2.76 18.42
C ASN A 163 -9.16 -4.01 19.07
N GLU A 164 -9.84 -4.88 18.30
CA GLU A 164 -10.61 -6.00 18.80
C GLU A 164 -9.91 -7.36 18.57
N THR A 165 -8.75 -7.37 17.88
CA THR A 165 -8.01 -8.60 17.61
C THR A 165 -6.53 -8.45 17.92
N GLU A 166 -5.84 -9.56 18.13
CA GLU A 166 -4.39 -9.59 18.37
C GLU A 166 -3.55 -9.57 17.08
N ILE A 167 -4.17 -9.41 15.90
CA ILE A 167 -3.45 -9.35 14.61
C ILE A 167 -2.40 -8.22 14.59
N SER A 168 -2.63 -7.16 15.37
CA SER A 168 -1.71 -6.01 15.47
C SER A 168 -0.65 -6.13 16.57
N THR A 169 -0.69 -7.14 17.40
CA THR A 169 0.19 -7.26 18.59
C THR A 169 1.55 -7.89 18.31
N GLY A 170 1.75 -8.44 17.11
CA GLY A 170 3.00 -9.06 16.69
C GLY A 170 3.79 -8.20 15.68
N ALA A 171 4.27 -8.81 14.63
CA ALA A 171 5.08 -8.20 13.59
C ALA A 171 4.24 -7.37 12.61
N THR A 172 3.72 -6.23 13.02
CA THR A 172 2.84 -5.39 12.19
C THR A 172 3.56 -4.48 11.20
N SER A 173 4.89 -4.54 11.13
CA SER A 173 5.67 -3.77 10.17
C SER A 173 6.84 -4.55 9.61
N VAL A 174 7.24 -4.25 8.37
CA VAL A 174 8.47 -4.78 7.75
C VAL A 174 9.67 -4.59 8.66
N SER A 175 9.74 -3.45 9.33
CA SER A 175 10.80 -3.10 10.28
C SER A 175 10.88 -4.06 11.46
N PHE A 176 9.74 -4.43 12.04
CA PHE A 176 9.71 -5.37 13.15
C PHE A 176 10.02 -6.80 12.68
N ALA A 177 9.44 -7.23 11.54
CA ALA A 177 9.73 -8.54 10.96
C ALA A 177 11.22 -8.71 10.62
N ALA A 178 11.87 -7.66 10.08
CA ALA A 178 13.31 -7.67 9.84
C ALA A 178 14.12 -7.84 11.13
N VAL A 179 13.74 -7.15 12.20
CA VAL A 179 14.41 -7.28 13.51
C VAL A 179 14.22 -8.67 14.10
N GLN A 180 13.01 -9.23 14.04
CA GLN A 180 12.75 -10.61 14.48
C GLN A 180 13.56 -11.63 13.67
N TYR A 181 13.67 -11.45 12.36
CA TYR A 181 14.49 -12.30 11.50
C TYR A 181 15.98 -12.24 11.88
N ILE A 182 16.51 -11.03 12.16
CA ILE A 182 17.87 -10.85 12.63
C ILE A 182 18.08 -11.56 13.96
N MET A 183 17.18 -11.36 14.94
CA MET A 183 17.28 -11.97 16.26
C MET A 183 17.25 -13.50 16.20
N ALA A 184 16.48 -14.07 15.28
CA ALA A 184 16.39 -15.52 15.11
C ALA A 184 17.65 -16.15 14.47
N ARG A 185 18.46 -15.39 13.72
CA ARG A 185 19.60 -15.91 12.95
C ARG A 185 20.96 -15.41 13.38
N VAL A 186 21.03 -14.28 14.04
CA VAL A 186 22.30 -13.67 14.45
C VAL A 186 22.45 -13.85 15.97
N PRO A 187 23.39 -14.67 16.44
CA PRO A 187 23.62 -14.82 17.87
C PRO A 187 24.24 -13.55 18.45
N TYR A 188 23.85 -13.24 19.69
CA TYR A 188 24.38 -12.09 20.44
C TYR A 188 24.22 -10.73 19.70
N VAL A 189 23.05 -10.48 19.10
CA VAL A 189 22.75 -9.24 18.35
C VAL A 189 23.08 -7.99 19.17
N SER A 190 22.86 -8.01 20.48
CA SER A 190 23.17 -6.89 21.38
C SER A 190 24.65 -6.46 21.37
N LYS A 191 25.57 -7.36 21.01
CA LYS A 191 27.02 -7.12 20.98
C LYS A 191 27.57 -6.90 19.56
N LYS A 192 26.71 -6.90 18.54
CA LYS A 192 27.14 -6.75 17.15
C LYS A 192 27.17 -5.28 16.75
N ASN A 193 28.18 -4.91 15.96
CA ASN A 193 28.18 -3.62 15.28
C ASN A 193 27.14 -3.66 14.14
N ILE A 194 26.15 -2.81 14.22
CA ILE A 194 25.06 -2.73 13.23
C ILE A 194 25.19 -1.43 12.46
N LEU A 195 25.25 -1.53 11.13
CA LEU A 195 25.16 -0.38 10.24
C LEU A 195 23.75 -0.29 9.68
N LEU A 196 23.08 0.83 9.96
CA LEU A 196 21.75 1.11 9.44
C LEU A 196 21.84 2.22 8.40
N PHE A 197 21.56 1.84 7.15
CA PHE A 197 21.66 2.70 6.00
C PHE A 197 20.28 3.20 5.57
N GLY A 198 20.06 4.52 5.72
CA GLY A 198 18.79 5.17 5.40
C GLY A 198 17.87 5.34 6.60
N ILE A 199 17.52 6.59 6.92
CA ILE A 199 16.62 6.99 8.01
C ILE A 199 15.28 7.49 7.45
N GLY A 200 14.76 6.78 6.46
CA GLY A 200 13.38 6.89 6.05
C GLY A 200 12.44 6.30 7.11
N LYS A 201 11.14 6.23 6.83
CA LYS A 201 10.15 5.68 7.77
C LYS A 201 10.50 4.26 8.23
N ILE A 202 10.85 3.36 7.29
CA ILE A 202 11.24 1.97 7.60
C ILE A 202 12.53 1.96 8.42
N GLY A 203 13.57 2.70 8.01
CA GLY A 203 14.84 2.73 8.73
C GLY A 203 14.71 3.23 10.17
N ARG A 204 13.91 4.29 10.41
CA ARG A 204 13.61 4.76 11.77
C ARG A 204 12.94 3.68 12.62
N ASN A 205 11.87 3.09 12.09
CA ASN A 205 11.16 2.04 12.80
C ASN A 205 12.05 0.81 13.06
N THR A 206 12.94 0.47 12.12
CA THR A 206 13.90 -0.63 12.30
C THR A 206 14.91 -0.30 13.40
N CYS A 207 15.44 0.92 13.43
CA CYS A 207 16.34 1.39 14.48
C CYS A 207 15.69 1.31 15.87
N GLU A 208 14.48 1.87 16.00
CA GLU A 208 13.72 1.85 17.26
C GLU A 208 13.42 0.42 17.72
N ASN A 209 13.03 -0.47 16.81
CA ASN A 209 12.80 -1.87 17.14
C ASN A 209 14.09 -2.63 17.49
N LEU A 210 15.22 -2.37 16.80
CA LEU A 210 16.51 -2.94 17.16
C LEU A 210 16.89 -2.59 18.59
N ILE A 211 16.85 -1.30 18.93
CA ILE A 211 17.20 -0.83 20.28
C ILE A 211 16.27 -1.48 21.32
N LYS A 212 14.95 -1.41 21.07
CA LYS A 212 13.94 -1.90 22.01
C LYS A 212 14.05 -3.39 22.29
N HIS A 213 14.27 -4.20 21.26
CA HIS A 213 14.21 -5.66 21.38
C HIS A 213 15.57 -6.34 21.56
N THR A 214 16.67 -5.70 21.12
CA THR A 214 18.01 -6.28 21.25
C THR A 214 18.86 -5.60 22.31
N LYS A 215 18.48 -4.40 22.76
CA LYS A 215 19.28 -3.52 23.64
C LYS A 215 20.69 -3.28 23.09
N ASN A 216 20.82 -3.24 21.76
CA ASN A 216 22.10 -3.01 21.10
C ASN A 216 22.43 -1.51 21.13
N GLU A 217 23.61 -1.16 21.61
CA GLU A 217 24.14 0.20 21.69
C GLU A 217 25.18 0.50 20.59
N HIS A 218 25.55 -0.50 19.78
CA HIS A 218 26.56 -0.38 18.72
C HIS A 218 25.91 -0.20 17.33
N ILE A 219 24.96 0.71 17.23
CA ILE A 219 24.28 1.02 15.96
C ILE A 219 24.85 2.30 15.37
N THR A 220 25.38 2.20 14.16
CA THR A 220 25.83 3.34 13.37
C THR A 220 24.79 3.69 12.32
N LEU A 221 24.42 4.96 12.25
CA LEU A 221 23.45 5.48 11.29
C LEU A 221 24.15 6.17 10.13
N ILE A 222 23.70 5.89 8.91
CA ILE A 222 24.10 6.61 7.70
C ILE A 222 22.86 7.03 6.92
N ASN A 223 22.81 8.28 6.48
CA ASN A 223 21.72 8.78 5.67
C ASN A 223 22.21 9.90 4.73
N ARG A 224 21.69 9.94 3.51
CA ARG A 224 22.01 10.99 2.53
C ARG A 224 21.85 12.40 3.11
N THR A 225 20.80 12.64 3.90
CA THR A 225 20.61 13.88 4.65
C THR A 225 21.10 13.65 6.09
N LYS A 226 22.32 14.09 6.39
CA LYS A 226 23.01 13.86 7.67
C LYS A 226 22.21 14.34 8.88
N THR A 227 21.61 15.52 8.80
CA THR A 227 20.78 16.11 9.87
C THR A 227 19.63 15.20 10.34
N LYS A 228 19.04 14.43 9.44
CA LYS A 228 17.99 13.47 9.82
C LYS A 228 18.55 12.31 10.65
N ALA A 229 19.76 11.85 10.35
CA ALA A 229 20.44 10.81 11.12
C ALA A 229 20.87 11.34 12.49
N GLU A 230 21.37 12.58 12.56
CA GLU A 230 21.78 13.24 13.81
C GLU A 230 20.61 13.42 14.78
N VAL A 231 19.45 13.86 14.29
CA VAL A 231 18.21 13.95 15.11
C VAL A 231 17.81 12.59 15.68
N MET A 232 17.93 11.53 14.89
CA MET A 232 17.63 10.17 15.34
C MET A 232 18.66 9.66 16.33
N ALA A 233 19.94 9.89 16.04
CA ALA A 233 21.05 9.49 16.89
C ALA A 233 20.99 10.15 18.28
N GLY A 234 20.64 11.44 18.33
CA GLY A 234 20.50 12.17 19.59
C GLY A 234 19.44 11.62 20.53
N LYS A 235 18.39 10.96 19.98
CA LYS A 235 17.35 10.30 20.81
C LYS A 235 17.84 9.05 21.54
N PHE A 236 18.81 8.35 20.97
CA PHE A 236 19.24 7.03 21.42
C PHE A 236 20.75 6.93 21.67
N ASN A 237 21.45 8.06 21.67
CA ASN A 237 22.90 8.16 21.85
C ASN A 237 23.70 7.26 20.87
N LEU A 238 23.35 7.34 19.58
CA LEU A 238 23.95 6.51 18.53
C LEU A 238 25.01 7.29 17.73
N VAL A 239 25.84 6.55 17.00
CA VAL A 239 26.88 7.13 16.13
C VAL A 239 26.32 7.43 14.76
N VAL A 240 26.68 8.59 14.18
CA VAL A 240 26.38 8.95 12.79
C VAL A 240 27.67 8.99 11.99
N LYS A 241 27.69 8.32 10.84
CA LYS A 241 28.76 8.45 9.84
C LYS A 241 28.25 9.21 8.63
N ASP A 242 29.17 9.88 7.95
CA ASP A 242 28.85 10.63 6.73
C ASP A 242 28.63 9.68 5.55
N TYR A 243 27.66 10.00 4.73
CA TYR A 243 27.37 9.24 3.49
C TYR A 243 28.53 9.28 2.49
N ALA A 244 29.28 10.38 2.47
CA ALA A 244 30.42 10.57 1.59
C ALA A 244 31.65 9.69 1.92
N ASN A 245 31.65 9.07 3.09
CA ASN A 245 32.77 8.24 3.60
C ASN A 245 32.51 6.72 3.50
N ILE A 246 31.67 6.31 2.55
CA ILE A 246 31.34 4.88 2.31
C ILE A 246 32.07 4.33 1.10
#